data_6210a91a01c410e8a9f6ec97f64a8bdf
#
_entry.id   6210a91a01c410e8a9f6ec97f64a8bdf
#
_cell.length_a   1.000
_cell.length_b   1.000
_cell.length_c   1.000
_cell.angle_alpha   90.00
_cell.angle_beta   90.00
_cell.angle_gamma   90.00
#
_symmetry.space_group_name_H-M   'P 1'
#
loop_
_entity.id
_entity.type
_entity.pdbx_description
1 polymer ?
#
loop_
_entity_poly.entity_id
_entity_poly.type
_entity_poly.pdbx_seq_one_letter_code
_entity_poly.pdbx_strand_id
1 'polypeptide(L)'
;MRVLHVAKVTGIAGAENHLLALLPALRALGVDAEVVLLQEPRRPVAPLVRAFLAAGVPTFELAINMDLDPWLVGRLARLVRSRGAHAVHTHGVHADLYGRLCLQGLDGVLLLQTRHNDDRFRRLWIMRLLNQWLARRCVRIVAISDAVREFVCAVEGIPPRKVERIYYGLDAAPAPQNVADLRTELGWAGAPLIGFVGRLTGQKGVDVLLNAFAIVHRALPTARLLLIGDGPQRATLAALAGGLQISAAVHFAGWREDARAQMAALNVLAIPSRWEGFGLVTLEAMQAGVAVVASRVSALPEIVLDGETGLLVPAANVAKLAAALLALLQDPQRAMQLGENGRLRAAQLFTVKQMAVQHAALYLSLAAPAAAAGRAGK
;
A
#
# COMPACT_ATOMS: atom_id res chain seq x y z
N MET A 1 -15.38 -16.39 -13.92
CA MET A 1 -14.88 -15.27 -14.76
C MET A 1 -13.35 -15.26 -14.69
N ARG A 2 -12.65 -15.19 -15.84
CA ARG A 2 -11.18 -15.08 -15.87
C ARG A 2 -10.75 -13.64 -15.94
N VAL A 3 -9.90 -13.21 -14.98
CA VAL A 3 -9.39 -11.85 -14.87
C VAL A 3 -7.86 -11.89 -14.92
N LEU A 4 -7.29 -11.19 -15.87
CA LEU A 4 -5.84 -11.09 -16.04
C LEU A 4 -5.35 -9.78 -15.40
N HIS A 5 -4.67 -9.88 -14.26
CA HIS A 5 -4.08 -8.74 -13.58
C HIS A 5 -2.73 -8.41 -14.20
N VAL A 6 -2.52 -7.15 -14.56
CA VAL A 6 -1.29 -6.70 -15.23
C VAL A 6 -0.61 -5.64 -14.37
N ALA A 7 0.64 -5.85 -13.98
CA ALA A 7 1.40 -4.92 -13.17
C ALA A 7 2.85 -4.78 -13.69
N LYS A 8 3.37 -3.54 -13.77
CA LYS A 8 4.81 -3.32 -13.94
C LYS A 8 5.47 -3.42 -12.57
N VAL A 9 6.45 -4.29 -12.46
CA VAL A 9 7.12 -4.59 -11.19
C VAL A 9 8.61 -4.25 -11.28
N THR A 10 9.13 -3.64 -10.21
CA THR A 10 10.57 -3.30 -10.07
C THR A 10 11.14 -3.80 -8.75
N GLY A 11 10.34 -4.48 -7.95
CA GLY A 11 10.63 -5.02 -6.62
C GLY A 11 9.34 -5.34 -5.88
N ILE A 12 9.43 -5.75 -4.63
CA ILE A 12 8.26 -6.00 -3.77
C ILE A 12 7.97 -4.73 -2.97
N ALA A 13 6.81 -4.13 -3.21
CA ALA A 13 6.32 -2.95 -2.52
C ALA A 13 4.80 -3.10 -2.19
N GLY A 14 4.12 -2.01 -1.84
CA GLY A 14 2.73 -2.07 -1.41
C GLY A 14 1.75 -2.64 -2.44
N ALA A 15 1.93 -2.33 -3.73
CA ALA A 15 1.05 -2.83 -4.79
C ALA A 15 1.26 -4.33 -5.05
N GLU A 16 2.50 -4.81 -4.99
CA GLU A 16 2.83 -6.23 -5.15
C GLU A 16 2.32 -7.05 -3.97
N ASN A 17 2.51 -6.56 -2.74
CA ASN A 17 1.96 -7.19 -1.53
C ASN A 17 0.43 -7.25 -1.56
N HIS A 18 -0.22 -6.20 -2.06
CA HIS A 18 -1.67 -6.20 -2.28
C HIS A 18 -2.09 -7.31 -3.24
N LEU A 19 -1.42 -7.48 -4.38
CA LEU A 19 -1.74 -8.53 -5.35
C LEU A 19 -1.46 -9.93 -4.79
N LEU A 20 -0.38 -10.11 -4.03
CA LEU A 20 -0.08 -11.38 -3.35
C LEU A 20 -1.17 -11.77 -2.34
N ALA A 21 -1.83 -10.80 -1.72
CA ALA A 21 -2.95 -11.05 -0.81
C ALA A 21 -4.27 -11.25 -1.58
N LEU A 22 -4.55 -10.39 -2.57
CA LEU A 22 -5.83 -10.36 -3.30
C LEU A 22 -6.04 -11.59 -4.19
N LEU A 23 -5.04 -11.96 -5.02
CA LEU A 23 -5.27 -12.93 -6.09
C LEU A 23 -5.58 -14.35 -5.59
N PRO A 24 -4.87 -14.89 -4.58
CA PRO A 24 -5.25 -16.17 -4.00
C PRO A 24 -6.65 -16.16 -3.39
N ALA A 25 -7.02 -15.05 -2.72
CA ALA A 25 -8.34 -14.90 -2.12
C ALA A 25 -9.46 -14.80 -3.16
N LEU A 26 -9.22 -14.16 -4.30
CA LEU A 26 -10.15 -14.15 -5.43
C LEU A 26 -10.35 -15.54 -6.01
N ARG A 27 -9.27 -16.32 -6.15
CA ARG A 27 -9.34 -17.70 -6.64
C ARG A 27 -10.15 -18.58 -5.68
N ALA A 28 -9.99 -18.40 -4.38
CA ALA A 28 -10.80 -19.09 -3.37
C ALA A 28 -12.30 -18.75 -3.47
N LEU A 29 -12.65 -17.58 -4.02
CA LEU A 29 -14.03 -17.16 -4.30
C LEU A 29 -14.52 -17.56 -5.70
N GLY A 30 -13.76 -18.37 -6.45
CA GLY A 30 -14.16 -18.85 -7.78
C GLY A 30 -13.89 -17.86 -8.93
N VAL A 31 -13.16 -16.77 -8.69
CA VAL A 31 -12.65 -15.91 -9.76
C VAL A 31 -11.34 -16.50 -10.27
N ASP A 32 -11.26 -16.81 -11.56
CA ASP A 32 -10.03 -17.30 -12.19
C ASP A 32 -9.05 -16.14 -12.40
N ALA A 33 -8.40 -15.72 -11.29
CA ALA A 33 -7.46 -14.62 -11.27
C ALA A 33 -6.05 -15.11 -11.64
N GLU A 34 -5.44 -14.46 -12.62
CA GLU A 34 -4.10 -14.72 -13.13
C GLU A 34 -3.28 -13.41 -13.11
N VAL A 35 -1.95 -13.47 -13.08
CA VAL A 35 -1.10 -12.28 -13.08
C VAL A 35 -0.09 -12.26 -14.21
N VAL A 36 0.08 -11.09 -14.82
CA VAL A 36 1.12 -10.75 -15.80
C VAL A 36 2.04 -9.72 -15.18
N LEU A 37 3.28 -10.11 -14.97
CA LEU A 37 4.32 -9.24 -14.46
C LEU A 37 5.09 -8.64 -15.63
N LEU A 38 4.99 -7.33 -15.79
CA LEU A 38 5.79 -6.57 -16.74
C LEU A 38 7.10 -6.20 -16.07
N GLN A 39 8.21 -6.81 -16.49
CA GLN A 39 9.51 -6.65 -15.82
C GLN A 39 10.61 -6.16 -16.75
N GLU A 40 11.52 -5.36 -16.21
CA GLU A 40 12.74 -4.97 -16.89
C GLU A 40 13.73 -6.14 -16.85
N PRO A 41 14.36 -6.54 -17.99
CA PRO A 41 15.28 -7.71 -18.02
C PRO A 41 16.44 -7.60 -17.02
N ARG A 42 16.86 -6.38 -16.69
CA ARG A 42 17.94 -6.09 -15.73
C ARG A 42 17.51 -6.14 -14.26
N ARG A 43 16.23 -6.32 -13.98
CA ARG A 43 15.65 -6.36 -12.63
C ARG A 43 14.68 -7.53 -12.50
N PRO A 44 15.21 -8.77 -12.51
CA PRO A 44 14.34 -9.95 -12.42
C PRO A 44 13.63 -9.98 -11.07
N VAL A 45 12.36 -10.34 -11.10
CA VAL A 45 11.48 -10.42 -9.92
C VAL A 45 11.16 -11.87 -9.55
N ALA A 46 12.13 -12.77 -9.74
CA ALA A 46 11.96 -14.20 -9.48
C ALA A 46 11.39 -14.55 -8.08
N PRO A 47 11.74 -13.84 -6.98
CA PRO A 47 11.08 -14.08 -5.68
C PRO A 47 9.57 -13.83 -5.73
N LEU A 48 9.12 -12.79 -6.41
CA LEU A 48 7.71 -12.45 -6.55
C LEU A 48 6.96 -13.48 -7.41
N VAL A 49 7.58 -13.93 -8.51
CA VAL A 49 7.03 -15.01 -9.36
C VAL A 49 6.84 -16.28 -8.54
N ARG A 50 7.85 -16.70 -7.78
CA ARG A 50 7.76 -17.88 -6.90
C ARG A 50 6.65 -17.73 -5.86
N ALA A 51 6.50 -16.54 -5.27
CA ALA A 51 5.47 -16.29 -4.27
C ALA A 51 4.05 -16.44 -4.86
N PHE A 52 3.79 -15.90 -6.06
CA PHE A 52 2.50 -16.09 -6.74
C PHE A 52 2.23 -17.55 -7.09
N LEU A 53 3.23 -18.24 -7.65
CA LEU A 53 3.09 -19.67 -8.01
C LEU A 53 2.84 -20.52 -6.78
N ALA A 54 3.57 -20.28 -5.69
CA ALA A 54 3.36 -20.98 -4.41
C ALA A 54 1.97 -20.73 -3.82
N ALA A 55 1.40 -19.54 -4.08
CA ALA A 55 0.04 -19.20 -3.69
C ALA A 55 -1.05 -19.71 -4.68
N GLY A 56 -0.67 -20.54 -5.66
CA GLY A 56 -1.60 -21.13 -6.64
C GLY A 56 -2.12 -20.14 -7.69
N VAL A 57 -1.42 -19.02 -7.92
CA VAL A 57 -1.79 -18.00 -8.91
C VAL A 57 -0.98 -18.21 -10.20
N PRO A 58 -1.63 -18.53 -11.34
CA PRO A 58 -0.94 -18.60 -12.63
C PRO A 58 -0.27 -17.26 -12.96
N THR A 59 1.04 -17.32 -13.23
CA THR A 59 1.90 -16.15 -13.36
C THR A 59 2.59 -16.17 -14.71
N PHE A 60 2.53 -15.04 -15.42
CA PHE A 60 3.18 -14.84 -16.72
C PHE A 60 4.15 -13.66 -16.63
N GLU A 61 5.29 -13.81 -17.26
CA GLU A 61 6.32 -12.77 -17.31
C GLU A 61 6.42 -12.21 -18.73
N LEU A 62 6.33 -10.89 -18.86
CA LEU A 62 6.57 -10.19 -20.12
C LEU A 62 7.65 -9.14 -19.92
N ALA A 63 8.77 -9.30 -20.65
CA ALA A 63 9.85 -8.33 -20.58
C ALA A 63 9.44 -6.98 -21.20
N ILE A 64 9.82 -5.88 -20.57
CA ILE A 64 9.80 -4.53 -21.12
C ILE A 64 11.22 -4.17 -21.52
N ASN A 65 11.50 -4.06 -22.82
CA ASN A 65 12.86 -3.84 -23.31
C ASN A 65 13.23 -2.36 -23.40
N MET A 66 12.23 -1.46 -23.38
CA MET A 66 12.40 0.00 -23.42
C MET A 66 11.21 0.66 -22.71
N ASP A 67 11.31 1.93 -22.35
CA ASP A 67 10.27 2.67 -21.61
C ASP A 67 8.90 2.63 -22.30
N LEU A 68 8.87 2.71 -23.64
CA LEU A 68 7.71 2.47 -24.47
C LEU A 68 8.03 1.35 -25.46
N ASP A 69 7.60 0.12 -25.15
CA ASP A 69 7.83 -1.08 -25.95
C ASP A 69 6.56 -1.41 -26.79
N PRO A 70 6.52 -1.02 -28.08
CA PRO A 70 5.35 -1.30 -28.93
C PRO A 70 5.09 -2.80 -29.12
N TRP A 71 6.13 -3.61 -29.10
CA TRP A 71 6.02 -5.06 -29.25
C TRP A 71 5.33 -5.72 -28.05
N LEU A 72 5.40 -5.10 -26.88
CA LEU A 72 4.72 -5.57 -25.69
C LEU A 72 3.19 -5.57 -25.86
N VAL A 73 2.65 -4.59 -26.60
CA VAL A 73 1.21 -4.51 -26.93
C VAL A 73 0.76 -5.81 -27.60
N GLY A 74 1.48 -6.24 -28.65
CA GLY A 74 1.16 -7.46 -29.40
C GLY A 74 1.35 -8.74 -28.56
N ARG A 75 2.39 -8.78 -27.71
CA ARG A 75 2.62 -9.92 -26.80
C ARG A 75 1.53 -10.04 -25.76
N LEU A 76 1.14 -8.92 -25.14
CA LEU A 76 0.06 -8.88 -24.15
C LEU A 76 -1.29 -9.21 -24.81
N ALA A 77 -1.60 -8.68 -26.00
CA ALA A 77 -2.82 -8.99 -26.73
C ALA A 77 -2.94 -10.49 -27.08
N ARG A 78 -1.82 -11.12 -27.50
CA ARG A 78 -1.79 -12.57 -27.74
C ARG A 78 -2.05 -13.37 -26.46
N LEU A 79 -1.47 -12.96 -25.34
CA LEU A 79 -1.68 -13.61 -24.05
C LEU A 79 -3.15 -13.48 -23.61
N VAL A 80 -3.72 -12.27 -23.65
CA VAL A 80 -5.14 -12.02 -23.31
C VAL A 80 -6.06 -12.94 -24.11
N ARG A 81 -5.81 -13.06 -25.44
CA ARG A 81 -6.58 -13.92 -26.34
C ARG A 81 -6.39 -15.40 -26.02
N SER A 82 -5.14 -15.86 -25.89
CA SER A 82 -4.83 -17.28 -25.65
C SER A 82 -5.35 -17.77 -24.30
N ARG A 83 -5.43 -16.87 -23.31
CA ARG A 83 -6.02 -17.19 -22.01
C ARG A 83 -7.55 -17.11 -22.00
N GLY A 84 -8.19 -16.56 -23.02
CA GLY A 84 -9.63 -16.32 -23.02
C GLY A 84 -10.05 -15.40 -21.86
N ALA A 85 -9.29 -14.34 -21.62
CA ALA A 85 -9.56 -13.43 -20.52
C ALA A 85 -10.87 -12.67 -20.74
N HIS A 86 -11.74 -12.63 -19.74
CA HIS A 86 -12.97 -11.84 -19.75
C HIS A 86 -12.70 -10.39 -19.35
N ALA A 87 -11.69 -10.17 -18.53
CA ALA A 87 -11.26 -8.85 -18.11
C ALA A 87 -9.73 -8.76 -17.98
N VAL A 88 -9.21 -7.57 -18.25
CA VAL A 88 -7.85 -7.15 -17.92
C VAL A 88 -7.95 -6.10 -16.82
N HIS A 89 -7.27 -6.32 -15.70
CA HIS A 89 -7.22 -5.40 -14.57
C HIS A 89 -5.78 -4.90 -14.38
N THR A 90 -5.55 -3.63 -14.61
CA THR A 90 -4.21 -3.05 -14.65
C THR A 90 -3.86 -2.31 -13.36
N HIS A 91 -2.57 -2.33 -12.99
CA HIS A 91 -2.03 -1.73 -11.79
C HIS A 91 -0.87 -0.79 -12.12
N GLY A 92 -1.15 0.52 -12.09
CA GLY A 92 -0.19 1.57 -12.38
C GLY A 92 -0.14 2.02 -13.85
N VAL A 93 0.41 3.22 -14.09
CA VAL A 93 0.29 3.97 -15.35
C VAL A 93 0.81 3.18 -16.56
N HIS A 94 1.95 2.50 -16.43
CA HIS A 94 2.50 1.69 -17.52
C HIS A 94 1.57 0.53 -17.88
N ALA A 95 1.08 -0.21 -16.87
CA ALA A 95 0.13 -1.28 -17.09
C ALA A 95 -1.18 -0.77 -17.69
N ASP A 96 -1.65 0.41 -17.27
CA ASP A 96 -2.84 1.07 -17.81
C ASP A 96 -2.70 1.36 -19.31
N LEU A 97 -1.52 1.86 -19.73
CA LEU A 97 -1.24 2.14 -21.13
C LEU A 97 -1.26 0.87 -21.98
N TYR A 98 -0.49 -0.14 -21.57
CA TYR A 98 -0.43 -1.40 -22.30
C TYR A 98 -1.75 -2.17 -22.27
N GLY A 99 -2.46 -2.16 -21.14
CA GLY A 99 -3.79 -2.75 -21.01
C GLY A 99 -4.81 -2.12 -21.94
N ARG A 100 -4.79 -0.77 -22.07
CA ARG A 100 -5.66 -0.09 -23.03
C ARG A 100 -5.32 -0.43 -24.48
N LEU A 101 -4.02 -0.39 -24.84
CA LEU A 101 -3.57 -0.61 -26.22
C LEU A 101 -3.74 -2.06 -26.66
N CYS A 102 -3.47 -3.04 -25.82
CA CYS A 102 -3.60 -4.46 -26.16
C CYS A 102 -5.03 -4.90 -26.41
N LEU A 103 -6.02 -4.15 -25.92
CA LEU A 103 -7.45 -4.43 -26.12
C LEU A 103 -8.03 -3.78 -27.38
N GLN A 104 -7.21 -3.14 -28.21
CA GLN A 104 -7.66 -2.70 -29.54
C GLN A 104 -7.91 -3.92 -30.42
N GLY A 105 -9.14 -4.05 -30.92
CA GLY A 105 -9.58 -5.22 -31.69
C GLY A 105 -9.81 -6.49 -30.86
N LEU A 106 -9.94 -6.37 -29.55
CA LEU A 106 -10.41 -7.42 -28.65
C LEU A 106 -11.76 -7.00 -28.05
N ASP A 107 -12.82 -7.26 -28.80
CA ASP A 107 -14.18 -6.94 -28.37
C ASP A 107 -14.64 -7.91 -27.26
N GLY A 108 -15.45 -7.41 -26.34
CA GLY A 108 -15.98 -8.19 -25.21
C GLY A 108 -15.05 -8.32 -24.00
N VAL A 109 -13.76 -7.95 -24.08
CA VAL A 109 -12.85 -7.95 -22.93
C VAL A 109 -12.97 -6.63 -22.18
N LEU A 110 -13.28 -6.73 -20.88
CA LEU A 110 -13.41 -5.56 -20.00
C LEU A 110 -12.04 -5.03 -19.58
N LEU A 111 -11.90 -3.72 -19.43
CA LEU A 111 -10.71 -3.08 -18.84
C LEU A 111 -11.07 -2.46 -17.50
N LEU A 112 -10.36 -2.88 -16.45
CA LEU A 112 -10.38 -2.25 -15.13
C LEU A 112 -9.01 -1.70 -14.79
N GLN A 113 -8.96 -0.73 -13.90
CA GLN A 113 -7.73 -0.11 -13.42
C GLN A 113 -7.77 0.03 -11.90
N THR A 114 -6.63 -0.11 -11.22
CA THR A 114 -6.50 0.25 -9.80
C THR A 114 -5.55 1.43 -9.63
N ARG A 115 -5.95 2.39 -8.80
CA ARG A 115 -5.12 3.50 -8.34
C ARG A 115 -4.60 3.20 -6.95
N HIS A 116 -3.26 3.07 -6.85
CA HIS A 116 -2.55 2.69 -5.63
C HIS A 116 -1.99 3.88 -4.84
N ASN A 117 -2.03 5.09 -5.41
CA ASN A 117 -1.44 6.27 -4.79
C ASN A 117 -2.02 7.58 -5.38
N ASP A 118 -1.92 8.66 -4.61
CA ASP A 118 -2.23 10.03 -4.98
C ASP A 118 -0.98 10.78 -5.50
N ASP A 119 -0.28 10.17 -6.46
CA ASP A 119 1.01 10.65 -6.96
C ASP A 119 0.96 12.08 -7.47
N ARG A 120 1.84 12.94 -6.95
CA ARG A 120 1.89 14.38 -7.27
C ARG A 120 2.11 14.67 -8.75
N PHE A 121 2.86 13.83 -9.49
CA PHE A 121 3.10 14.02 -10.92
C PHE A 121 1.82 13.93 -11.75
N ARG A 122 0.76 13.26 -11.27
CA ARG A 122 -0.55 13.18 -11.92
C ARG A 122 -1.31 14.50 -11.94
N ARG A 123 -0.86 15.51 -11.15
CA ARG A 123 -1.40 16.88 -11.16
C ARG A 123 -0.97 17.66 -12.43
N LEU A 124 0.06 17.21 -13.15
CA LEU A 124 0.47 17.80 -14.42
C LEU A 124 -0.67 17.66 -15.44
N TRP A 125 -0.97 18.74 -16.15
CA TRP A 125 -2.08 18.77 -17.10
C TRP A 125 -1.98 17.69 -18.19
N ILE A 126 -0.77 17.39 -18.66
CA ILE A 126 -0.53 16.33 -19.64
C ILE A 126 -0.88 14.95 -19.08
N MET A 127 -0.56 14.70 -17.82
CA MET A 127 -0.90 13.46 -17.13
C MET A 127 -2.41 13.33 -16.89
N ARG A 128 -3.09 14.45 -16.63
CA ARG A 128 -4.55 14.49 -16.55
C ARG A 128 -5.19 14.07 -17.88
N LEU A 129 -4.74 14.64 -19.00
CA LEU A 129 -5.24 14.26 -20.33
C LEU A 129 -4.96 12.77 -20.63
N LEU A 130 -3.77 12.29 -20.32
CA LEU A 130 -3.42 10.88 -20.47
C LEU A 130 -4.33 9.98 -19.63
N ASN A 131 -4.52 10.29 -18.34
CA ASN A 131 -5.38 9.50 -17.45
C ASN A 131 -6.85 9.50 -17.93
N GLN A 132 -7.36 10.63 -18.40
CA GLN A 132 -8.70 10.72 -18.99
C GLN A 132 -8.81 9.86 -20.27
N TRP A 133 -7.81 9.90 -21.13
CA TRP A 133 -7.77 9.07 -22.33
C TRP A 133 -7.73 7.58 -21.96
N LEU A 134 -6.89 7.17 -20.99
CA LEU A 134 -6.82 5.79 -20.49
C LEU A 134 -8.19 5.35 -19.91
N ALA A 135 -8.82 6.20 -19.13
CA ALA A 135 -10.10 5.91 -18.48
C ALA A 135 -11.31 5.81 -19.44
N ARG A 136 -11.21 6.34 -20.67
CA ARG A 136 -12.33 6.26 -21.64
C ARG A 136 -12.70 4.82 -21.95
N ARG A 137 -11.73 3.91 -22.12
CA ARG A 137 -11.94 2.48 -22.40
C ARG A 137 -12.24 1.67 -21.13
N CYS A 138 -11.86 2.21 -19.97
CA CYS A 138 -12.00 1.54 -18.69
C CYS A 138 -13.49 1.52 -18.26
N VAL A 139 -13.97 0.36 -17.82
CA VAL A 139 -15.34 0.21 -17.31
C VAL A 139 -15.45 0.64 -15.85
N ARG A 140 -14.43 0.36 -15.04
CA ARG A 140 -14.32 0.78 -13.63
C ARG A 140 -12.87 1.05 -13.26
N ILE A 141 -12.69 2.00 -12.36
CA ILE A 141 -11.43 2.29 -11.68
C ILE A 141 -11.63 2.01 -10.20
N VAL A 142 -10.80 1.15 -9.65
CA VAL A 142 -10.74 0.90 -8.21
C VAL A 142 -9.79 1.91 -7.57
N ALA A 143 -10.28 2.65 -6.61
CA ALA A 143 -9.48 3.48 -5.72
C ALA A 143 -9.31 2.78 -4.38
N ILE A 144 -8.09 2.74 -3.85
CA ILE A 144 -7.78 1.98 -2.63
C ILE A 144 -8.19 2.69 -1.34
N SER A 145 -8.68 3.93 -1.43
CA SER A 145 -9.15 4.75 -0.32
C SER A 145 -10.10 5.84 -0.85
N ASP A 146 -10.85 6.50 0.03
CA ASP A 146 -11.67 7.64 -0.34
C ASP A 146 -10.79 8.84 -0.75
N ALA A 147 -9.66 9.07 -0.09
CA ALA A 147 -8.68 10.07 -0.51
C ALA A 147 -8.17 9.86 -1.93
N VAL A 148 -7.83 8.61 -2.30
CA VAL A 148 -7.44 8.27 -3.68
C VAL A 148 -8.62 8.44 -4.64
N ARG A 149 -9.83 8.08 -4.24
CA ARG A 149 -11.05 8.29 -5.04
C ARG A 149 -11.29 9.77 -5.32
N GLU A 150 -11.19 10.61 -4.29
CA GLU A 150 -11.31 12.07 -4.44
C GLU A 150 -10.24 12.64 -5.35
N PHE A 151 -8.98 12.20 -5.20
CA PHE A 151 -7.88 12.57 -6.07
C PHE A 151 -8.16 12.20 -7.54
N VAL A 152 -8.61 10.98 -7.81
CA VAL A 152 -8.96 10.51 -9.16
C VAL A 152 -10.08 11.36 -9.77
N CYS A 153 -11.10 11.67 -8.98
CA CYS A 153 -12.22 12.48 -9.46
C CYS A 153 -11.83 13.96 -9.66
N ALA A 154 -11.20 14.58 -8.68
CA ALA A 154 -10.92 16.01 -8.69
C ALA A 154 -9.69 16.37 -9.54
N VAL A 155 -8.59 15.61 -9.41
CA VAL A 155 -7.32 15.92 -10.06
C VAL A 155 -7.21 15.28 -11.45
N GLU A 156 -7.50 13.97 -11.58
CA GLU A 156 -7.47 13.31 -12.88
C GLU A 156 -8.71 13.65 -13.73
N GLY A 157 -9.80 14.15 -13.12
CA GLY A 157 -11.03 14.55 -13.81
C GLY A 157 -11.86 13.37 -14.31
N ILE A 158 -11.80 12.25 -13.59
CA ILE A 158 -12.56 11.04 -13.90
C ILE A 158 -13.95 11.11 -13.25
N PRO A 159 -15.04 10.81 -13.99
CA PRO A 159 -16.38 10.86 -13.42
C PRO A 159 -16.55 9.89 -12.24
N PRO A 160 -17.16 10.32 -11.11
CA PRO A 160 -17.33 9.51 -9.89
C PRO A 160 -18.01 8.16 -10.14
N ARG A 161 -18.97 8.08 -11.11
CA ARG A 161 -19.64 6.83 -11.48
C ARG A 161 -18.70 5.74 -12.02
N LYS A 162 -17.49 6.09 -12.44
CA LYS A 162 -16.46 5.15 -12.89
C LYS A 162 -15.52 4.72 -11.77
N VAL A 163 -15.52 5.39 -10.63
CA VAL A 163 -14.56 5.17 -9.55
C VAL A 163 -15.25 4.51 -8.37
N GLU A 164 -14.80 3.33 -8.03
CA GLU A 164 -15.27 2.55 -6.88
C GLU A 164 -14.17 2.44 -5.83
N ARG A 165 -14.50 2.64 -4.56
CA ARG A 165 -13.53 2.49 -3.49
C ARG A 165 -13.57 1.04 -2.99
N ILE A 166 -12.41 0.38 -3.03
CA ILE A 166 -12.19 -0.91 -2.36
C ILE A 166 -10.91 -0.79 -1.54
N TYR A 167 -11.03 -0.83 -0.22
CA TYR A 167 -9.88 -0.76 0.67
C TYR A 167 -8.92 -1.93 0.48
N TYR A 168 -7.66 -1.68 0.70
CA TYR A 168 -6.71 -2.76 0.89
C TYR A 168 -7.10 -3.61 2.10
N GLY A 169 -6.89 -4.90 1.96
CA GLY A 169 -6.98 -5.85 3.05
C GLY A 169 -5.63 -6.44 3.37
N LEU A 170 -5.44 -6.78 4.63
CA LEU A 170 -4.27 -7.46 5.14
C LEU A 170 -4.72 -8.53 6.13
N ASP A 171 -4.23 -9.74 5.99
CA ASP A 171 -4.45 -10.78 7.00
C ASP A 171 -3.48 -10.63 8.17
N ALA A 172 -3.94 -11.04 9.34
CA ALA A 172 -3.07 -11.10 10.50
C ALA A 172 -1.83 -11.95 10.17
N ALA A 173 -0.64 -11.44 10.48
CA ALA A 173 0.54 -12.29 10.41
C ALA A 173 0.40 -13.40 11.43
N PRO A 174 0.85 -14.63 11.12
CA PRO A 174 1.05 -15.63 12.15
C PRO A 174 1.96 -15.04 13.23
N ALA A 175 1.69 -15.41 14.49
CA ALA A 175 2.56 -15.02 15.59
C ALA A 175 4.01 -15.39 15.25
N PRO A 176 4.96 -14.45 15.38
CA PRO A 176 6.33 -14.71 15.00
C PRO A 176 6.89 -15.85 15.88
N GLN A 177 7.31 -16.94 15.22
CA GLN A 177 8.03 -18.02 15.89
C GLN A 177 9.54 -17.66 15.80
N ASN A 178 10.19 -17.50 16.96
CA ASN A 178 11.65 -17.30 17.08
C ASN A 178 12.21 -16.07 16.34
N VAL A 179 11.50 -14.95 16.31
CA VAL A 179 12.07 -13.69 15.86
C VAL A 179 12.97 -13.15 16.95
N ALA A 180 14.25 -12.97 16.64
CA ALA A 180 15.18 -12.30 17.53
C ALA A 180 14.62 -10.90 17.87
N ASP A 181 14.38 -10.65 19.15
CA ASP A 181 13.87 -9.37 19.62
C ASP A 181 14.97 -8.32 19.50
N LEU A 182 14.89 -7.47 18.48
CA LEU A 182 15.84 -6.37 18.28
C LEU A 182 16.01 -5.48 19.52
N ARG A 183 14.98 -5.36 20.33
CA ARG A 183 15.03 -4.62 21.59
C ARG A 183 16.04 -5.25 22.56
N THR A 184 16.04 -6.56 22.68
CA THR A 184 16.99 -7.31 23.49
C THR A 184 18.38 -7.29 22.90
N GLU A 185 18.51 -7.50 21.58
CA GLU A 185 19.81 -7.44 20.87
C GLU A 185 20.51 -6.08 21.02
N LEU A 186 19.73 -5.00 21.02
CA LEU A 186 20.24 -3.63 21.18
C LEU A 186 20.47 -3.21 22.63
N GLY A 187 20.22 -4.09 23.61
CA GLY A 187 20.30 -3.75 25.02
C GLY A 187 19.25 -2.72 25.47
N TRP A 188 18.11 -2.66 24.80
CA TRP A 188 17.03 -1.72 25.05
C TRP A 188 15.85 -2.34 25.82
N ALA A 189 16.10 -3.46 26.51
CA ALA A 189 15.10 -4.10 27.33
C ALA A 189 14.47 -3.10 28.33
N GLY A 190 13.15 -3.03 28.36
CA GLY A 190 12.40 -2.10 29.23
C GLY A 190 12.38 -0.64 28.78
N ALA A 191 13.18 -0.22 27.78
CA ALA A 191 13.14 1.14 27.29
C ALA A 191 11.86 1.47 26.52
N PRO A 192 11.23 2.64 26.66
CA PRO A 192 10.14 3.07 25.79
C PRO A 192 10.62 3.15 24.34
N LEU A 193 9.97 2.38 23.42
CA LEU A 193 10.43 2.19 22.06
C LEU A 193 9.43 2.75 21.05
N ILE A 194 9.87 3.76 20.30
CA ILE A 194 9.18 4.25 19.11
C ILE A 194 9.72 3.50 17.90
N GLY A 195 8.84 3.01 17.02
CA GLY A 195 9.21 2.42 15.76
C GLY A 195 8.82 3.26 14.55
N PHE A 196 9.58 3.12 13.49
CA PHE A 196 9.20 3.48 12.13
C PHE A 196 9.52 2.31 11.21
N VAL A 197 8.60 2.01 10.28
CA VAL A 197 8.82 0.98 9.26
C VAL A 197 8.49 1.56 7.90
N GLY A 198 9.43 1.49 6.95
CA GLY A 198 9.21 1.97 5.61
C GLY A 198 10.47 2.44 4.87
N ARG A 199 10.29 2.85 3.62
CA ARG A 199 11.39 3.37 2.81
C ARG A 199 11.89 4.71 3.35
N LEU A 200 13.20 4.90 3.43
CA LEU A 200 13.82 6.15 3.86
C LEU A 200 13.84 7.15 2.69
N THR A 201 12.69 7.77 2.44
CA THR A 201 12.46 8.78 1.39
C THR A 201 11.79 10.02 1.96
N GLY A 202 11.84 11.15 1.24
CA GLY A 202 11.19 12.39 1.65
C GLY A 202 9.68 12.26 1.85
N GLN A 203 9.02 11.35 1.13
CA GLN A 203 7.60 11.03 1.31
C GLN A 203 7.29 10.62 2.75
N LYS A 204 8.14 9.77 3.33
CA LYS A 204 7.90 9.13 4.64
C LYS A 204 8.20 10.03 5.84
N GLY A 205 8.84 11.19 5.65
CA GLY A 205 8.98 12.22 6.69
C GLY A 205 9.84 11.81 7.90
N VAL A 206 10.82 10.91 7.72
CA VAL A 206 11.68 10.44 8.82
C VAL A 206 12.52 11.58 9.42
N ASP A 207 12.83 12.60 8.64
CA ASP A 207 13.45 13.84 9.11
C ASP A 207 12.58 14.57 10.14
N VAL A 208 11.26 14.60 9.93
CA VAL A 208 10.30 15.16 10.91
C VAL A 208 10.29 14.31 12.18
N LEU A 209 10.33 12.97 12.03
CA LEU A 209 10.38 12.05 13.17
C LEU A 209 11.66 12.23 14.00
N LEU A 210 12.82 12.34 13.37
CA LEU A 210 14.09 12.56 14.10
C LEU A 210 14.08 13.86 14.89
N ASN A 211 13.58 14.95 14.30
CA ASN A 211 13.42 16.23 15.03
C ASN A 211 12.41 16.12 16.18
N ALA A 212 11.30 15.41 15.99
CA ALA A 212 10.32 15.16 17.05
C ALA A 212 10.91 14.26 18.15
N PHE A 213 11.66 13.22 17.77
CA PHE A 213 12.31 12.33 18.70
C PHE A 213 13.38 13.04 19.54
N ALA A 214 14.10 14.00 19.01
CA ALA A 214 15.03 14.81 19.79
C ALA A 214 14.33 15.57 20.94
N ILE A 215 13.09 16.04 20.72
CA ILE A 215 12.28 16.64 21.78
C ILE A 215 11.84 15.56 22.80
N VAL A 216 11.35 14.42 22.31
CA VAL A 216 10.94 13.29 23.16
C VAL A 216 12.12 12.80 24.00
N HIS A 217 13.29 12.57 23.40
CA HIS A 217 14.47 12.05 24.10
C HIS A 217 15.00 13.03 25.17
N ARG A 218 14.86 14.33 24.94
CA ARG A 218 15.21 15.35 25.96
C ARG A 218 14.28 15.26 27.17
N ALA A 219 12.98 15.02 26.96
CA ALA A 219 11.99 14.88 28.01
C ALA A 219 12.01 13.49 28.67
N LEU A 220 12.39 12.46 27.93
CA LEU A 220 12.46 11.06 28.35
C LEU A 220 13.75 10.41 27.83
N PRO A 221 14.90 10.56 28.54
CA PRO A 221 16.21 10.10 28.05
C PRO A 221 16.34 8.59 27.87
N THR A 222 15.45 7.82 28.46
CA THR A 222 15.37 6.35 28.28
C THR A 222 14.69 5.93 26.98
N ALA A 223 13.96 6.85 26.31
CA ALA A 223 13.28 6.55 25.05
C ALA A 223 14.27 6.17 23.94
N ARG A 224 13.86 5.25 23.08
CA ARG A 224 14.63 4.76 21.92
C ARG A 224 13.79 4.84 20.66
N LEU A 225 14.50 4.99 19.53
CA LEU A 225 13.87 5.03 18.20
C LEU A 225 14.47 3.95 17.29
N LEU A 226 13.62 3.06 16.79
CA LEU A 226 13.98 2.00 15.86
C LEU A 226 13.45 2.34 14.45
N LEU A 227 14.35 2.45 13.48
CA LEU A 227 14.04 2.74 12.09
C LEU A 227 14.29 1.48 11.25
N ILE A 228 13.20 0.80 10.83
CA ILE A 228 13.27 -0.40 9.99
C ILE A 228 12.98 -0.01 8.55
N GLY A 229 13.92 -0.26 7.68
CA GLY A 229 13.84 0.04 6.26
C GLY A 229 15.10 0.71 5.73
N ASP A 230 15.13 0.90 4.42
CA ASP A 230 16.27 1.51 3.73
C ASP A 230 15.77 2.50 2.67
N GLY A 231 16.69 3.28 2.11
CA GLY A 231 16.37 4.24 1.06
C GLY A 231 17.43 5.31 0.87
N PRO A 232 17.25 6.13 -0.18
CA PRO A 232 18.26 7.11 -0.60
C PRO A 232 18.58 8.16 0.48
N GLN A 233 17.72 8.37 1.46
CA GLN A 233 17.97 9.35 2.53
C GLN A 233 18.69 8.79 3.75
N ARG A 234 19.06 7.49 3.79
CA ARG A 234 19.67 6.86 4.97
C ARG A 234 20.86 7.66 5.51
N ALA A 235 21.83 8.02 4.65
CA ALA A 235 23.03 8.75 5.07
C ALA A 235 22.68 10.16 5.61
N THR A 236 21.78 10.87 4.92
CA THR A 236 21.33 12.21 5.35
C THR A 236 20.60 12.16 6.68
N LEU A 237 19.77 11.14 6.91
CA LEU A 237 19.04 10.96 8.18
C LEU A 237 19.97 10.56 9.32
N ALA A 238 21.01 9.75 9.07
CA ALA A 238 22.01 9.43 10.05
C ALA A 238 22.84 10.67 10.45
N ALA A 239 23.23 11.51 9.48
CA ALA A 239 23.89 12.79 9.76
C ALA A 239 22.99 13.73 10.57
N LEU A 240 21.68 13.79 10.25
CA LEU A 240 20.71 14.58 11.02
C LEU A 240 20.62 14.08 12.47
N ALA A 241 20.57 12.77 12.71
CA ALA A 241 20.58 12.22 14.08
C ALA A 241 21.84 12.60 14.84
N GLY A 242 23.01 12.64 14.16
CA GLY A 242 24.26 13.14 14.71
C GLY A 242 24.19 14.63 15.12
N GLY A 243 23.69 15.47 14.21
CA GLY A 243 23.52 16.91 14.46
C GLY A 243 22.53 17.21 15.59
N LEU A 244 21.54 16.37 15.79
CA LEU A 244 20.57 16.45 16.89
C LEU A 244 21.06 15.81 18.20
N GLN A 245 22.25 15.22 18.21
CA GLN A 245 22.87 14.54 19.38
C GLN A 245 22.03 13.35 19.91
N ILE A 246 21.31 12.64 19.04
CA ILE A 246 20.46 11.50 19.40
C ILE A 246 20.94 10.16 18.83
N SER A 247 22.11 10.11 18.19
CA SER A 247 22.61 8.89 17.51
C SER A 247 22.67 7.66 18.42
N ALA A 248 23.01 7.82 19.69
CA ALA A 248 23.06 6.72 20.65
C ALA A 248 21.67 6.15 21.02
N ALA A 249 20.60 6.90 20.76
CA ALA A 249 19.22 6.50 21.04
C ALA A 249 18.42 6.11 19.79
N VAL A 250 19.05 6.16 18.59
CA VAL A 250 18.41 5.84 17.30
C VAL A 250 19.15 4.67 16.64
N HIS A 251 18.41 3.65 16.25
CA HIS A 251 18.96 2.52 15.50
C HIS A 251 18.37 2.43 14.09
N PHE A 252 19.24 2.42 13.07
CA PHE A 252 18.88 2.20 11.67
C PHE A 252 19.08 0.71 11.33
N ALA A 253 18.03 -0.10 11.48
CA ALA A 253 18.10 -1.56 11.30
C ALA A 253 18.26 -2.01 9.84
N GLY A 254 18.12 -1.09 8.87
CA GLY A 254 18.12 -1.45 7.45
C GLY A 254 16.83 -2.15 7.03
N TRP A 255 16.83 -2.71 5.82
CA TRP A 255 15.73 -3.52 5.35
C TRP A 255 15.70 -4.86 6.10
N ARG A 256 14.51 -5.25 6.56
CA ARG A 256 14.31 -6.52 7.28
C ARG A 256 13.07 -7.24 6.75
N GLU A 257 13.20 -8.54 6.55
CA GLU A 257 12.11 -9.41 6.15
C GLU A 257 11.10 -9.60 7.29
N ASP A 258 11.59 -9.64 8.53
CA ASP A 258 10.82 -9.79 9.75
C ASP A 258 10.26 -8.48 10.34
N ALA A 259 10.29 -7.37 9.57
CA ALA A 259 9.87 -6.04 10.02
C ALA A 259 8.48 -6.05 10.70
N ARG A 260 7.53 -6.81 10.14
CA ARG A 260 6.17 -6.94 10.70
C ARG A 260 6.17 -7.63 12.07
N ALA A 261 7.02 -8.62 12.25
CA ALA A 261 7.15 -9.31 13.52
C ALA A 261 7.77 -8.40 14.60
N GLN A 262 8.75 -7.57 14.21
CA GLN A 262 9.38 -6.60 15.11
C GLN A 262 8.42 -5.51 15.61
N MET A 263 7.29 -5.29 14.93
CA MET A 263 6.32 -4.28 15.38
C MET A 263 5.74 -4.60 16.76
N ALA A 264 5.53 -5.87 17.10
CA ALA A 264 4.99 -6.26 18.38
C ALA A 264 5.86 -5.82 19.59
N ALA A 265 7.15 -5.56 19.36
CA ALA A 265 8.04 -5.06 20.39
C ALA A 265 7.95 -3.54 20.61
N LEU A 266 7.22 -2.80 19.76
CA LEU A 266 7.10 -1.34 19.82
C LEU A 266 6.06 -0.91 20.86
N ASN A 267 6.29 0.20 21.53
CA ASN A 267 5.27 0.88 22.32
C ASN A 267 4.38 1.75 21.43
N VAL A 268 4.96 2.38 20.40
CA VAL A 268 4.26 3.26 19.47
C VAL A 268 4.90 3.15 18.10
N LEU A 269 4.10 3.04 17.04
CA LEU A 269 4.57 3.22 15.66
C LEU A 269 4.30 4.64 15.19
N ALA A 270 5.33 5.32 14.67
CA ALA A 270 5.22 6.63 14.07
C ALA A 270 5.11 6.55 12.54
N ILE A 271 4.12 7.24 11.96
CA ILE A 271 3.91 7.35 10.50
C ILE A 271 3.88 8.84 10.13
N PRO A 272 5.05 9.50 10.05
CA PRO A 272 5.15 10.95 9.84
C PRO A 272 5.07 11.34 8.35
N SER A 273 4.41 10.53 7.54
CA SER A 273 4.36 10.67 6.09
C SER A 273 3.83 12.03 5.66
N ARG A 274 4.39 12.59 4.59
CA ARG A 274 3.92 13.82 3.93
C ARG A 274 2.77 13.57 2.98
N TRP A 275 2.68 12.37 2.44
CA TRP A 275 1.54 11.82 1.68
C TRP A 275 1.64 10.30 1.69
N GLU A 276 0.50 9.61 1.53
CA GLU A 276 0.42 8.16 1.62
C GLU A 276 -0.73 7.62 0.76
N GLY A 277 -0.49 6.64 -0.08
CA GLY A 277 -1.57 6.03 -0.86
C GLY A 277 -2.60 5.33 0.00
N PHE A 278 -2.13 4.41 0.86
CA PHE A 278 -2.97 3.73 1.85
C PHE A 278 -2.26 3.63 3.21
N GLY A 279 -1.01 3.17 3.22
CA GLY A 279 -0.25 2.99 4.46
C GLY A 279 -0.44 1.60 5.05
N LEU A 280 -0.13 0.54 4.29
CA LEU A 280 -0.20 -0.85 4.77
C LEU A 280 0.50 -1.06 6.11
N VAL A 281 1.62 -0.37 6.34
CA VAL A 281 2.36 -0.40 7.61
C VAL A 281 1.49 0.04 8.79
N THR A 282 0.53 0.94 8.57
CA THR A 282 -0.47 1.32 9.59
C THR A 282 -1.33 0.13 9.97
N LEU A 283 -1.82 -0.63 8.98
CA LEU A 283 -2.61 -1.84 9.25
C LEU A 283 -1.79 -2.92 9.93
N GLU A 284 -0.53 -3.08 9.54
CA GLU A 284 0.39 -4.04 10.17
C GLU A 284 0.57 -3.74 11.66
N ALA A 285 0.77 -2.47 12.02
CA ALA A 285 0.88 -2.05 13.41
C ALA A 285 -0.44 -2.22 14.18
N MET A 286 -1.56 -1.83 13.57
CA MET A 286 -2.89 -2.03 14.17
C MET A 286 -3.16 -3.51 14.42
N GLN A 287 -2.85 -4.41 13.47
CA GLN A 287 -3.00 -5.85 13.65
C GLN A 287 -2.10 -6.42 14.76
N ALA A 288 -0.94 -5.82 14.96
CA ALA A 288 -0.04 -6.15 16.07
C ALA A 288 -0.51 -5.56 17.43
N GLY A 289 -1.61 -4.81 17.45
CA GLY A 289 -2.11 -4.13 18.65
C GLY A 289 -1.23 -2.96 19.11
N VAL A 290 -0.41 -2.40 18.22
CA VAL A 290 0.51 -1.31 18.53
C VAL A 290 -0.19 0.03 18.27
N ALA A 291 -0.08 0.95 19.24
CA ALA A 291 -0.56 2.30 19.08
C ALA A 291 0.13 3.02 17.91
N VAL A 292 -0.65 3.73 17.12
CA VAL A 292 -0.15 4.47 15.96
C VAL A 292 -0.25 5.96 16.19
N VAL A 293 0.83 6.71 15.90
CA VAL A 293 0.81 8.16 15.73
C VAL A 293 1.11 8.47 14.26
N ALA A 294 0.13 8.99 13.54
CA ALA A 294 0.23 9.21 12.10
C ALA A 294 -0.03 10.67 11.70
N SER A 295 0.55 11.06 10.57
CA SER A 295 0.19 12.35 9.94
C SER A 295 -1.24 12.31 9.40
N ARG A 296 -1.99 13.41 9.55
CA ARG A 296 -3.33 13.58 8.99
C ARG A 296 -3.25 13.90 7.49
N VAL A 297 -2.89 12.90 6.69
CA VAL A 297 -2.71 13.05 5.23
C VAL A 297 -3.30 11.85 4.49
N SER A 298 -3.74 12.10 3.26
CA SER A 298 -4.22 11.06 2.32
C SER A 298 -5.18 10.07 3.01
N ALA A 299 -4.94 8.76 2.89
CA ALA A 299 -5.79 7.72 3.46
C ALA A 299 -5.60 7.47 4.98
N LEU A 300 -4.60 8.04 5.62
CA LEU A 300 -4.34 7.76 7.05
C LEU A 300 -5.52 8.10 7.98
N PRO A 301 -6.29 9.21 7.77
CA PRO A 301 -7.50 9.48 8.56
C PRO A 301 -8.67 8.50 8.33
N GLU A 302 -8.63 7.73 7.25
CA GLU A 302 -9.64 6.68 7.00
C GLU A 302 -9.32 5.41 7.79
N ILE A 303 -8.04 5.14 8.04
CA ILE A 303 -7.54 3.96 8.73
C ILE A 303 -7.50 4.19 10.23
N VAL A 304 -6.91 5.31 10.67
CA VAL A 304 -6.75 5.69 12.08
C VAL A 304 -7.83 6.68 12.47
N LEU A 305 -8.65 6.32 13.44
CA LEU A 305 -9.59 7.24 14.10
C LEU A 305 -8.87 7.98 15.22
N ASP A 306 -8.81 9.30 15.10
CA ASP A 306 -8.07 10.15 16.02
C ASP A 306 -8.62 10.08 17.45
N GLY A 307 -7.76 9.72 18.41
CA GLY A 307 -8.12 9.54 19.81
C GLY A 307 -8.80 8.21 20.15
N GLU A 308 -9.18 7.39 19.15
CA GLU A 308 -9.89 6.12 19.34
C GLU A 308 -9.03 4.89 18.99
N THR A 309 -8.35 4.91 17.82
CA THR A 309 -7.53 3.80 17.33
C THR A 309 -6.08 4.19 17.08
N GLY A 310 -5.71 5.42 17.46
CA GLY A 310 -4.42 6.04 17.31
C GLY A 310 -4.53 7.55 17.45
N LEU A 311 -3.44 8.26 17.18
CA LEU A 311 -3.42 9.71 17.18
C LEU A 311 -3.06 10.26 15.80
N LEU A 312 -3.76 11.30 15.36
CA LEU A 312 -3.48 12.00 14.11
C LEU A 312 -2.95 13.40 14.36
N VAL A 313 -1.80 13.71 13.77
CA VAL A 313 -1.15 15.01 13.89
C VAL A 313 -1.03 15.71 12.54
N PRO A 314 -0.97 17.05 12.47
CA PRO A 314 -0.70 17.73 11.21
C PRO A 314 0.62 17.28 10.58
N ALA A 315 0.64 17.09 9.26
CA ALA A 315 1.87 16.69 8.54
C ALA A 315 3.00 17.71 8.75
N ALA A 316 4.23 17.21 8.80
CA ALA A 316 5.45 18.00 8.99
C ALA A 316 5.47 18.87 10.28
N ASN A 317 4.57 18.62 11.22
CA ASN A 317 4.53 19.35 12.49
C ASN A 317 5.31 18.59 13.57
N VAL A 318 6.58 18.96 13.74
CA VAL A 318 7.52 18.37 14.69
C VAL A 318 6.98 18.42 16.12
N ALA A 319 6.46 19.57 16.56
CA ALA A 319 6.01 19.77 17.94
C ALA A 319 4.78 18.91 18.29
N LYS A 320 3.80 18.84 17.38
CA LYS A 320 2.61 18.02 17.58
C LYS A 320 2.94 16.52 17.54
N LEU A 321 3.85 16.11 16.66
CA LEU A 321 4.32 14.72 16.59
C LEU A 321 5.05 14.34 17.90
N ALA A 322 5.97 15.18 18.38
CA ALA A 322 6.67 14.95 19.64
C ALA A 322 5.71 14.85 20.83
N ALA A 323 4.75 15.77 20.94
CA ALA A 323 3.76 15.77 22.02
C ALA A 323 2.90 14.49 22.01
N ALA A 324 2.43 14.05 20.82
CA ALA A 324 1.63 12.84 20.70
C ALA A 324 2.45 11.56 21.06
N LEU A 325 3.68 11.47 20.59
CA LEU A 325 4.58 10.35 20.92
C LEU A 325 4.87 10.31 22.43
N LEU A 326 5.21 11.46 23.04
CA LEU A 326 5.51 11.56 24.45
C LEU A 326 4.29 11.18 25.31
N ALA A 327 3.10 11.65 24.95
CA ALA A 327 1.87 11.35 25.67
C ALA A 327 1.61 9.84 25.73
N LEU A 328 1.84 9.09 24.63
CA LEU A 328 1.65 7.64 24.62
C LEU A 328 2.77 6.88 25.32
N LEU A 329 3.99 7.38 25.31
CA LEU A 329 5.10 6.76 26.08
C LEU A 329 4.94 6.95 27.59
N GLN A 330 4.32 8.05 28.03
CA GLN A 330 4.05 8.37 29.43
C GLN A 330 2.77 7.72 29.96
N ASP A 331 1.87 7.29 29.07
CA ASP A 331 0.63 6.59 29.40
C ASP A 331 0.52 5.25 28.64
N PRO A 332 1.20 4.20 29.11
CA PRO A 332 1.17 2.89 28.47
C PRO A 332 -0.23 2.26 28.42
N GLN A 333 -1.10 2.57 29.38
CA GLN A 333 -2.47 2.04 29.39
C GLN A 333 -3.28 2.61 28.24
N ARG A 334 -3.18 3.92 28.02
CA ARG A 334 -3.80 4.57 26.87
C ARG A 334 -3.22 4.05 25.55
N ALA A 335 -1.90 3.86 25.45
CA ALA A 335 -1.28 3.29 24.25
C ALA A 335 -1.82 1.89 23.97
N MET A 336 -1.89 1.00 24.97
CA MET A 336 -2.48 -0.33 24.81
C MET A 336 -3.95 -0.28 24.38
N GLN A 337 -4.76 0.61 24.97
CA GLN A 337 -6.17 0.76 24.59
C GLN A 337 -6.33 1.19 23.14
N LEU A 338 -5.57 2.19 22.68
CA LEU A 338 -5.57 2.65 21.28
C LEU A 338 -5.11 1.55 20.32
N GLY A 339 -4.08 0.80 20.69
CA GLY A 339 -3.58 -0.33 19.93
C GLY A 339 -4.62 -1.45 19.78
N GLU A 340 -5.29 -1.83 20.88
CA GLU A 340 -6.34 -2.85 20.84
C GLU A 340 -7.56 -2.41 20.03
N ASN A 341 -8.02 -1.17 20.21
CA ASN A 341 -9.09 -0.61 19.36
C ASN A 341 -8.69 -0.62 17.89
N GLY A 342 -7.43 -0.28 17.60
CA GLY A 342 -6.86 -0.38 16.26
C GLY A 342 -6.92 -1.80 15.71
N ARG A 343 -6.54 -2.79 16.52
CA ARG A 343 -6.56 -4.20 16.10
C ARG A 343 -7.98 -4.67 15.78
N LEU A 344 -8.95 -4.31 16.58
CA LEU A 344 -10.37 -4.63 16.35
C LEU A 344 -10.88 -3.99 15.07
N ARG A 345 -10.57 -2.70 14.84
CA ARG A 345 -10.95 -2.00 13.62
C ARG A 345 -10.32 -2.64 12.38
N ALA A 346 -9.02 -2.97 12.42
CA ALA A 346 -8.32 -3.61 11.31
C ALA A 346 -8.97 -4.96 10.96
N ALA A 347 -9.30 -5.78 11.96
CA ALA A 347 -9.97 -7.06 11.78
C ALA A 347 -11.40 -6.93 11.22
N GLN A 348 -12.10 -5.82 11.51
CA GLN A 348 -13.46 -5.59 11.03
C GLN A 348 -13.52 -5.04 9.61
N LEU A 349 -12.59 -4.16 9.21
CA LEU A 349 -12.75 -3.37 7.99
C LEU A 349 -11.71 -3.63 6.91
N PHE A 350 -10.53 -4.13 7.29
CA PHE A 350 -9.38 -4.18 6.40
C PHE A 350 -8.81 -5.59 6.24
N THR A 351 -9.69 -6.57 6.06
CA THR A 351 -9.29 -7.97 5.85
C THR A 351 -9.15 -8.30 4.37
N VAL A 352 -8.26 -9.23 4.03
CA VAL A 352 -8.12 -9.77 2.67
C VAL A 352 -9.44 -10.34 2.17
N LYS A 353 -10.20 -11.01 3.04
CA LYS A 353 -11.51 -11.57 2.71
C LYS A 353 -12.48 -10.48 2.21
N GLN A 354 -12.61 -9.36 2.95
CA GLN A 354 -13.51 -8.27 2.56
C GLN A 354 -13.08 -7.61 1.24
N MET A 355 -11.79 -7.36 1.09
CA MET A 355 -11.21 -6.84 -0.15
C MET A 355 -11.52 -7.75 -1.34
N ALA A 356 -11.31 -9.06 -1.19
CA ALA A 356 -11.56 -10.03 -2.25
C ALA A 356 -13.06 -10.15 -2.58
N VAL A 357 -13.95 -10.16 -1.58
CA VAL A 357 -15.41 -10.19 -1.79
C VAL A 357 -15.88 -8.96 -2.56
N GLN A 358 -15.38 -7.76 -2.24
CA GLN A 358 -15.75 -6.54 -2.96
C GLN A 358 -15.24 -6.56 -4.41
N HIS A 359 -14.02 -7.03 -4.66
CA HIS A 359 -13.51 -7.19 -6.03
C HIS A 359 -14.30 -8.25 -6.81
N ALA A 360 -14.61 -9.40 -6.21
CA ALA A 360 -15.41 -10.45 -6.85
C ALA A 360 -16.81 -9.94 -7.19
N ALA A 361 -17.46 -9.21 -6.29
CA ALA A 361 -18.77 -8.60 -6.53
C ALA A 361 -18.71 -7.59 -7.69
N LEU A 362 -17.66 -6.74 -7.72
CA LEU A 362 -17.43 -5.83 -8.84
C LEU A 362 -17.30 -6.58 -10.17
N TYR A 363 -16.47 -7.61 -10.24
CA TYR A 363 -16.28 -8.39 -11.46
C TYR A 363 -17.57 -9.06 -11.92
N LEU A 364 -18.33 -9.65 -11.01
CA LEU A 364 -19.61 -10.32 -11.33
C LEU A 364 -20.65 -9.30 -11.83
N SER A 365 -20.74 -8.13 -11.22
CA SER A 365 -21.66 -7.07 -11.66
C SER A 365 -21.38 -6.58 -13.08
N LEU A 366 -20.11 -6.62 -13.51
CA LEU A 366 -19.69 -6.22 -14.85
C LEU A 366 -19.79 -7.35 -15.89
N ALA A 367 -19.81 -8.62 -15.44
CA ALA A 367 -19.96 -9.79 -16.29
C ALA A 367 -21.43 -10.11 -16.59
N ALA A 368 -22.37 -9.65 -15.75
CA ALA A 368 -23.80 -9.84 -16.00
C ALA A 368 -24.17 -9.10 -17.30
N PRO A 369 -24.81 -9.78 -18.29
CA PRO A 369 -25.23 -9.11 -19.50
C PRO A 369 -26.17 -7.96 -19.15
N ALA A 370 -26.13 -6.87 -19.93
CA ALA A 370 -27.07 -5.75 -19.89
C ALA A 370 -28.50 -6.22 -20.31
N ALA A 371 -28.99 -7.30 -19.73
CA ALA A 371 -30.21 -7.99 -20.10
C ALA A 371 -31.49 -7.36 -19.50
N ALA A 372 -31.41 -6.23 -18.82
CA ALA A 372 -32.59 -5.62 -18.18
C ALA A 372 -32.98 -4.23 -18.70
N ALA A 373 -32.25 -3.62 -19.63
CA ALA A 373 -32.59 -2.28 -20.15
C ALA A 373 -33.45 -2.29 -21.44
N GLY A 374 -33.87 -3.46 -21.93
CA GLY A 374 -34.55 -3.63 -23.22
C GLY A 374 -36.00 -4.08 -23.18
N ARG A 375 -36.68 -4.11 -22.03
CA ARG A 375 -38.10 -4.54 -21.94
C ARG A 375 -39.03 -3.55 -21.24
N ALA A 376 -38.81 -2.27 -21.41
CA ALA A 376 -39.82 -1.26 -21.06
C ALA A 376 -39.91 -0.25 -22.22
N GLY A 377 -40.60 -0.68 -23.29
CA GLY A 377 -40.81 0.17 -24.46
C GLY A 377 -41.40 -0.63 -25.63
N LYS A 378 -42.57 -1.24 -25.44
CA LYS A 378 -43.55 -1.49 -26.50
C LYS A 378 -44.95 -1.25 -25.95
#